data_02daa464d7bb945e6a99cc2e59b86d4d
#
_entry.id   02daa464d7bb945e6a99cc2e59b86d4d
#
_cell.length_a   1.000
_cell.length_b   1.000
_cell.length_c   1.000
_cell.angle_alpha   90.00
_cell.angle_beta   90.00
_cell.angle_gamma   90.00
#
_symmetry.space_group_name_H-M   'P 1'
#
loop_
_entity.id
_entity.type
_entity.pdbx_description
1 polymer ?
#
loop_
_entity_poly.entity_id
_entity_poly.type
_entity_poly.pdbx_seq_one_letter_code
_entity_poly.pdbx_strand_id
1 'polypeptide(L)'
;MKLILLRHGQSQWNLENRFTGWKDVSLTKEGIAEAIFAGEQISKMGIQIESVCTSLLNRATETTNIVTDIINFSKDSIKYNWRLNERHYGALQGLNKSETATKYGEDQVHIWRRSYDIPPPLLDDNDKRHPKFTDKFKIIGGDLPKGESLKDVIDRLSPFWEDYMNYLKE
;
A
#
# COMPACT_ATOMS: atom_id res chain seq x y z
N MET A 1 -10.22 17.75 -14.34
CA MET A 1 -9.25 17.01 -13.52
C MET A 1 -9.11 15.60 -14.07
N LYS A 2 -7.89 15.06 -14.15
CA LYS A 2 -7.61 13.65 -14.50
C LYS A 2 -6.93 13.00 -13.27
N LEU A 3 -7.30 11.76 -12.93
CA LEU A 3 -6.71 10.99 -11.85
C LEU A 3 -5.99 9.77 -12.43
N ILE A 4 -4.74 9.57 -12.04
CA ILE A 4 -3.96 8.37 -12.37
C ILE A 4 -3.80 7.57 -11.07
N LEU A 5 -4.28 6.33 -11.07
CA LEU A 5 -4.07 5.38 -9.99
C LEU A 5 -3.01 4.36 -10.44
N LEU A 6 -1.86 4.39 -9.78
CA LEU A 6 -0.74 3.50 -10.08
C LEU A 6 -0.52 2.53 -8.93
N ARG A 7 -0.50 1.23 -9.24
CA ARG A 7 -0.06 0.22 -8.29
C ARG A 7 1.45 0.12 -8.30
N HIS A 8 2.06 -0.13 -7.14
CA HIS A 8 3.50 -0.42 -7.04
C HIS A 8 3.90 -1.64 -7.87
N GLY A 9 5.13 -1.65 -8.36
CA GLY A 9 5.73 -2.79 -9.04
C GLY A 9 5.84 -4.04 -8.16
N GLN A 10 6.19 -5.18 -8.76
CA GLN A 10 6.35 -6.44 -8.04
C GLN A 10 7.32 -6.27 -6.86
N SER A 11 6.87 -6.61 -5.64
CA SER A 11 7.71 -6.65 -4.45
C SER A 11 8.24 -8.05 -4.19
N GLN A 12 9.29 -8.15 -3.33
CA GLN A 12 9.87 -9.42 -2.94
C GLN A 12 8.80 -10.41 -2.41
N TRP A 13 7.86 -9.95 -1.58
CA TRP A 13 6.81 -10.82 -1.05
C TRP A 13 5.67 -11.09 -2.03
N ASN A 14 5.52 -10.31 -3.10
CA ASN A 14 4.67 -10.70 -4.21
C ASN A 14 5.27 -11.90 -4.94
N LEU A 15 6.58 -11.88 -5.21
CA LEU A 15 7.30 -12.99 -5.84
C LEU A 15 7.23 -14.26 -4.98
N GLU A 16 7.37 -14.14 -3.65
CA GLU A 16 7.29 -15.24 -2.69
C GLU A 16 5.86 -15.71 -2.38
N ASN A 17 4.83 -15.10 -2.99
CA ASN A 17 3.42 -15.38 -2.73
C ASN A 17 3.03 -15.24 -1.24
N ARG A 18 3.50 -14.18 -0.56
CA ARG A 18 3.21 -13.91 0.85
C ARG A 18 2.19 -12.78 1.03
N PHE A 19 1.49 -12.80 2.16
CA PHE A 19 0.69 -11.67 2.62
C PHE A 19 1.62 -10.54 3.09
N THR A 20 1.60 -9.40 2.43
CA THR A 20 2.54 -8.29 2.71
C THR A 20 1.99 -7.31 3.74
N GLY A 21 0.87 -6.69 3.45
CA GLY A 21 0.28 -5.67 4.32
C GLY A 21 1.25 -4.52 4.62
N TRP A 22 1.46 -4.23 5.90
CA TRP A 22 2.32 -3.11 6.34
C TRP A 22 3.80 -3.49 6.54
N LYS A 23 4.18 -4.73 6.22
CA LYS A 23 5.60 -5.09 6.20
C LYS A 23 6.30 -4.35 5.08
N ASP A 24 7.41 -3.69 5.42
CA ASP A 24 8.27 -3.07 4.43
C ASP A 24 9.10 -4.11 3.70
N VAL A 25 8.89 -4.17 2.40
CA VAL A 25 9.65 -4.98 1.46
C VAL A 25 9.94 -4.14 0.23
N SER A 26 11.11 -4.32 -0.36
CA SER A 26 11.54 -3.61 -1.56
C SER A 26 10.95 -4.22 -2.83
N LEU A 27 11.06 -3.49 -3.92
CA LEU A 27 10.77 -3.98 -5.26
C LEU A 27 11.77 -5.07 -5.67
N THR A 28 11.33 -6.00 -6.50
CA THR A 28 12.23 -6.88 -7.25
C THR A 28 12.81 -6.14 -8.45
N LYS A 29 13.77 -6.76 -9.14
CA LYS A 29 14.27 -6.23 -10.42
C LYS A 29 13.16 -6.06 -11.44
N GLU A 30 12.21 -7.01 -11.48
CA GLU A 30 11.01 -6.91 -12.32
C GLU A 30 10.12 -5.74 -11.90
N GLY A 31 9.87 -5.58 -10.60
CA GLY A 31 9.08 -4.47 -10.09
C GLY A 31 9.68 -3.09 -10.39
N ILE A 32 11.00 -2.98 -10.43
CA ILE A 32 11.71 -1.77 -10.88
C ILE A 32 11.46 -1.54 -12.38
N ALA A 33 11.55 -2.58 -13.21
CA ALA A 33 11.27 -2.49 -14.65
C ALA A 33 9.80 -2.10 -14.92
N GLU A 34 8.86 -2.68 -14.16
CA GLU A 34 7.43 -2.30 -14.21
C GLU A 34 7.22 -0.82 -13.85
N ALA A 35 7.91 -0.32 -12.84
CA ALA A 35 7.82 1.09 -12.43
C ALA A 35 8.40 2.03 -13.52
N ILE A 36 9.52 1.66 -14.14
CA ILE A 36 10.11 2.39 -15.27
C ILE A 36 9.12 2.44 -16.44
N PHE A 37 8.59 1.28 -16.83
CA PHE A 37 7.60 1.20 -17.90
C PHE A 37 6.38 2.09 -17.62
N ALA A 38 5.84 2.04 -16.41
CA ALA A 38 4.70 2.87 -16.01
C ALA A 38 5.03 4.38 -16.13
N GLY A 39 6.20 4.81 -15.65
CA GLY A 39 6.66 6.19 -15.79
C GLY A 39 6.75 6.64 -17.24
N GLU A 40 7.30 5.79 -18.13
CA GLU A 40 7.37 6.07 -19.56
C GLU A 40 5.97 6.18 -20.20
N GLN A 41 5.01 5.30 -19.81
CA GLN A 41 3.64 5.41 -20.32
C GLN A 41 2.97 6.71 -19.87
N ILE A 42 3.12 7.09 -18.61
CA ILE A 42 2.58 8.36 -18.08
C ILE A 42 3.22 9.54 -18.83
N SER A 43 4.53 9.54 -19.03
CA SER A 43 5.23 10.58 -19.80
C SER A 43 4.70 10.72 -21.23
N LYS A 44 4.45 9.59 -21.91
CA LYS A 44 3.88 9.57 -23.29
C LYS A 44 2.46 10.11 -23.38
N MET A 45 1.71 10.13 -22.26
CA MET A 45 0.36 10.73 -22.25
C MET A 45 0.37 12.25 -22.47
N GLY A 46 1.52 12.91 -22.31
CA GLY A 46 1.63 14.37 -22.45
C GLY A 46 0.78 15.15 -21.45
N ILE A 47 0.46 14.55 -20.29
CA ILE A 47 -0.35 15.16 -19.24
C ILE A 47 0.61 15.80 -18.23
N GLN A 48 0.37 17.06 -17.91
CA GLN A 48 1.07 17.70 -16.79
C GLN A 48 0.53 17.13 -15.48
N ILE A 49 1.42 16.58 -14.65
CA ILE A 49 1.10 16.07 -13.32
C ILE A 49 1.28 17.22 -12.31
N GLU A 50 0.22 17.62 -11.63
CA GLU A 50 0.20 18.73 -10.68
C GLU A 50 0.41 18.27 -9.25
N SER A 51 0.02 17.04 -8.91
CA SER A 51 0.16 16.51 -7.56
C SER A 51 0.41 15.01 -7.57
N VAL A 52 1.27 14.56 -6.66
CA VAL A 52 1.60 13.14 -6.46
C VAL A 52 1.44 12.80 -4.98
N CYS A 53 0.68 11.74 -4.71
CA CYS A 53 0.55 11.16 -3.37
C CYS A 53 0.97 9.71 -3.36
N THR A 54 1.61 9.28 -2.28
CA THR A 54 2.00 7.88 -2.09
C THR A 54 1.86 7.45 -0.63
N SER A 55 1.87 6.14 -0.40
CA SER A 55 1.88 5.57 0.95
C SER A 55 3.25 5.67 1.61
N LEU A 56 3.36 5.20 2.86
CA LEU A 56 4.65 5.13 3.56
C LEU A 56 5.41 3.82 3.27
N LEU A 57 4.84 2.88 2.53
CA LEU A 57 5.45 1.57 2.30
C LEU A 57 6.54 1.65 1.22
N ASN A 58 7.72 1.04 1.50
CA ASN A 58 8.89 1.15 0.64
C ASN A 58 8.60 0.82 -0.82
N ARG A 59 7.92 -0.28 -1.13
CA ARG A 59 7.58 -0.65 -2.51
C ARG A 59 6.78 0.42 -3.25
N ALA A 60 5.91 1.16 -2.52
CA ALA A 60 5.14 2.25 -3.12
C ALA A 60 6.01 3.50 -3.31
N THR A 61 6.83 3.84 -2.30
CA THR A 61 7.73 5.00 -2.39
C THR A 61 8.82 4.79 -3.43
N GLU A 62 9.38 3.58 -3.55
CA GLU A 62 10.34 3.21 -4.60
C GLU A 62 9.70 3.36 -6.00
N THR A 63 8.50 2.82 -6.21
CA THR A 63 7.75 2.98 -7.46
C THR A 63 7.50 4.45 -7.76
N THR A 64 7.04 5.23 -6.76
CA THR A 64 6.78 6.67 -6.93
C THR A 64 8.04 7.42 -7.32
N ASN A 65 9.17 7.17 -6.65
CA ASN A 65 10.43 7.83 -6.95
C ASN A 65 10.90 7.56 -8.40
N ILE A 66 10.81 6.32 -8.85
CA ILE A 66 11.18 5.94 -10.23
C ILE A 66 10.27 6.67 -11.24
N VAL A 67 8.97 6.66 -11.01
CA VAL A 67 8.01 7.29 -11.92
C VAL A 67 8.21 8.81 -11.94
N THR A 68 8.38 9.45 -10.78
CA THR A 68 8.55 10.91 -10.69
C THR A 68 9.86 11.38 -11.32
N ASP A 69 10.93 10.58 -11.25
CA ASP A 69 12.18 10.87 -11.97
C ASP A 69 11.95 10.90 -13.50
N ILE A 70 11.18 9.95 -14.04
CA ILE A 70 10.93 9.85 -15.49
C ILE A 70 10.03 10.99 -16.00
N ILE A 71 9.02 11.37 -15.21
CA ILE A 71 8.10 12.46 -15.59
C ILE A 71 8.59 13.84 -15.18
N ASN A 72 9.80 13.96 -14.62
CA ASN A 72 10.41 15.19 -14.11
C ASN A 72 9.55 15.91 -13.06
N PHE A 73 8.89 15.17 -12.16
CA PHE A 73 8.15 15.75 -11.04
C PHE A 73 9.07 15.94 -9.83
N SER A 74 8.96 17.10 -9.14
CA SER A 74 9.80 17.40 -7.98
C SER A 74 9.53 16.47 -6.81
N LYS A 75 10.58 15.80 -6.31
CA LYS A 75 10.47 14.88 -5.16
C LYS A 75 10.04 15.58 -3.88
N ASP A 76 10.41 16.84 -3.71
CA ASP A 76 10.03 17.65 -2.54
C ASP A 76 8.53 17.97 -2.49
N SER A 77 7.85 17.81 -3.64
CA SER A 77 6.41 18.03 -3.77
C SER A 77 5.59 16.74 -3.62
N ILE A 78 6.22 15.59 -3.40
CA ILE A 78 5.52 14.32 -3.18
C ILE A 78 4.89 14.32 -1.79
N LYS A 79 3.59 14.02 -1.72
CA LYS A 79 2.84 13.91 -0.47
C LYS A 79 2.81 12.46 0.00
N TYR A 80 3.32 12.22 1.21
CA TYR A 80 3.32 10.90 1.83
C TYR A 80 2.19 10.81 2.86
N ASN A 81 1.33 9.78 2.75
CA ASN A 81 0.27 9.59 3.71
C ASN A 81 0.06 8.11 4.04
N TRP A 82 0.09 7.78 5.34
CA TRP A 82 -0.10 6.42 5.82
C TRP A 82 -1.49 5.84 5.50
N ARG A 83 -2.49 6.70 5.35
CA ARG A 83 -3.86 6.29 4.98
C ARG A 83 -3.92 5.67 3.59
N LEU A 84 -2.86 5.85 2.77
CA LEU A 84 -2.66 5.20 1.48
C LEU A 84 -1.95 3.83 1.58
N ASN A 85 -1.56 3.39 2.78
CA ASN A 85 -0.95 2.08 2.95
C ASN A 85 -1.91 0.98 2.48
N GLU A 86 -1.33 -0.13 2.00
CA GLU A 86 -2.09 -1.36 1.73
C GLU A 86 -2.86 -1.80 2.98
N ARG A 87 -3.93 -2.56 2.81
CA ARG A 87 -4.66 -3.19 3.89
C ARG A 87 -3.72 -3.97 4.81
N HIS A 88 -3.90 -3.83 6.13
CA HIS A 88 -3.15 -4.61 7.10
C HIS A 88 -3.71 -6.03 7.20
N TYR A 89 -2.90 -7.03 6.89
CA TYR A 89 -3.33 -8.44 6.88
C TYR A 89 -3.32 -9.14 8.24
N GLY A 90 -3.16 -8.40 9.34
CA GLY A 90 -3.20 -8.96 10.69
C GLY A 90 -2.20 -10.10 10.88
N ALA A 91 -2.63 -11.16 11.54
CA ALA A 91 -1.80 -12.34 11.80
C ALA A 91 -1.42 -13.13 10.54
N LEU A 92 -2.05 -12.87 9.39
CA LEU A 92 -1.66 -13.47 8.12
C LEU A 92 -0.37 -12.86 7.54
N GLN A 93 0.04 -11.65 8.00
CA GLN A 93 1.24 -10.98 7.49
C GLN A 93 2.47 -11.88 7.59
N GLY A 94 3.15 -12.08 6.45
CA GLY A 94 4.34 -12.92 6.32
C GLY A 94 4.07 -14.38 5.97
N LEU A 95 2.83 -14.87 6.11
CA LEU A 95 2.48 -16.24 5.73
C LEU A 95 2.44 -16.38 4.19
N ASN A 96 2.82 -17.56 3.70
CA ASN A 96 2.63 -17.91 2.30
C ASN A 96 1.13 -18.16 2.04
N LYS A 97 0.60 -17.60 0.95
CA LYS A 97 -0.83 -17.66 0.66
C LYS A 97 -1.34 -19.07 0.36
N SER A 98 -0.55 -19.87 -0.36
CA SER A 98 -0.91 -21.25 -0.70
C SER A 98 -0.88 -22.15 0.53
N GLU A 99 0.17 -22.08 1.35
CA GLU A 99 0.28 -22.81 2.61
C GLU A 99 -0.85 -22.43 3.58
N THR A 100 -1.23 -21.14 3.62
CA THR A 100 -2.34 -20.65 4.43
C THR A 100 -3.67 -21.24 3.95
N ALA A 101 -3.89 -21.31 2.63
CA ALA A 101 -5.07 -21.92 2.05
C ALA A 101 -5.14 -23.42 2.35
N THR A 102 -4.02 -24.14 2.27
CA THR A 102 -3.95 -25.54 2.68
C THR A 102 -4.31 -25.75 4.15
N LYS A 103 -3.85 -24.83 5.03
CA LYS A 103 -4.06 -24.95 6.48
C LYS A 103 -5.47 -24.59 6.93
N TYR A 104 -6.07 -23.54 6.37
CA TYR A 104 -7.32 -22.96 6.85
C TYR A 104 -8.50 -23.20 5.88
N GLY A 105 -8.25 -23.76 4.71
CA GLY A 105 -9.20 -23.90 3.61
C GLY A 105 -9.22 -22.67 2.69
N GLU A 106 -9.43 -22.93 1.40
CA GLU A 106 -9.46 -21.88 0.38
C GLU A 106 -10.59 -20.87 0.63
N ASP A 107 -11.78 -21.34 0.98
CA ASP A 107 -12.95 -20.49 1.26
C ASP A 107 -12.70 -19.53 2.41
N GLN A 108 -12.12 -20.02 3.50
CA GLN A 108 -11.81 -19.18 4.65
C GLN A 108 -10.76 -18.10 4.30
N VAL A 109 -9.72 -18.49 3.56
CA VAL A 109 -8.69 -17.54 3.11
C VAL A 109 -9.27 -16.56 2.10
N HIS A 110 -10.19 -17.01 1.25
CA HIS A 110 -10.91 -16.12 0.33
C HIS A 110 -11.74 -15.07 1.10
N ILE A 111 -12.48 -15.47 2.14
CA ILE A 111 -13.22 -14.57 3.02
C ILE A 111 -12.27 -13.50 3.61
N TRP A 112 -11.17 -13.89 4.24
CA TRP A 112 -10.20 -12.96 4.81
C TRP A 112 -9.58 -12.01 3.79
N ARG A 113 -9.48 -12.42 2.52
CA ARG A 113 -8.89 -11.63 1.45
C ARG A 113 -9.89 -10.71 0.74
N ARG A 114 -11.16 -11.07 0.70
CA ARG A 114 -12.14 -10.45 -0.22
C ARG A 114 -13.42 -9.97 0.45
N SER A 115 -13.73 -10.39 1.66
CA SER A 115 -14.91 -9.89 2.37
C SER A 115 -14.79 -8.37 2.60
N TYR A 116 -15.93 -7.72 2.55
CA TYR A 116 -16.03 -6.29 2.78
C TYR A 116 -15.77 -5.92 4.25
N ASP A 117 -16.37 -6.63 5.18
CA ASP A 117 -16.43 -6.30 6.61
C ASP A 117 -15.77 -7.34 7.55
N ILE A 118 -15.36 -8.50 7.01
CA ILE A 118 -14.67 -9.51 7.82
C ILE A 118 -13.15 -9.30 7.72
N PRO A 119 -12.49 -8.88 8.81
CA PRO A 119 -11.05 -8.74 8.83
C PRO A 119 -10.33 -10.10 8.87
N PRO A 120 -9.05 -10.14 8.51
CA PRO A 120 -8.20 -11.29 8.82
C PRO A 120 -8.03 -11.43 10.34
N PRO A 121 -7.52 -12.58 10.84
CA PRO A 121 -7.17 -12.71 12.25
C PRO A 121 -6.28 -11.55 12.72
N LEU A 122 -6.68 -10.90 13.80
CA LEU A 122 -5.98 -9.73 14.31
C LEU A 122 -4.65 -10.11 14.96
N LEU A 123 -3.69 -9.19 14.95
CA LEU A 123 -2.46 -9.31 15.74
C LEU A 123 -2.75 -9.10 17.22
N ASP A 124 -2.04 -9.82 18.08
CA ASP A 124 -1.98 -9.51 19.50
C ASP A 124 -1.21 -8.21 19.76
N ASP A 125 -1.51 -7.54 20.86
CA ASP A 125 -0.87 -6.27 21.24
C ASP A 125 0.66 -6.36 21.38
N ASN A 126 1.17 -7.53 21.74
CA ASN A 126 2.60 -7.77 21.92
C ASN A 126 3.27 -8.44 20.70
N ASP A 127 2.53 -8.69 19.63
CA ASP A 127 3.10 -9.24 18.41
C ASP A 127 4.06 -8.22 17.79
N LYS A 128 5.31 -8.61 17.56
CA LYS A 128 6.37 -7.76 17.00
C LYS A 128 6.06 -7.26 15.59
N ARG A 129 5.10 -7.85 14.91
CA ARG A 129 4.61 -7.41 13.59
C ARG A 129 3.63 -6.24 13.68
N HIS A 130 3.17 -5.91 14.89
CA HIS A 130 2.27 -4.77 15.08
C HIS A 130 2.96 -3.48 14.67
N PRO A 131 2.31 -2.59 13.89
CA PRO A 131 2.91 -1.36 13.38
C PRO A 131 3.52 -0.45 14.46
N LYS A 132 3.00 -0.48 15.70
CA LYS A 132 3.56 0.30 16.83
C LYS A 132 5.04 0.03 17.12
N PHE A 133 5.57 -1.13 16.72
CA PHE A 133 6.98 -1.48 16.89
C PHE A 133 7.86 -1.03 15.71
N THR A 134 7.28 -0.41 14.69
CA THR A 134 8.01 0.10 13.52
C THR A 134 8.12 1.62 13.63
N ASP A 135 9.34 2.13 13.71
CA ASP A 135 9.61 3.58 13.93
C ASP A 135 8.89 4.47 12.92
N LYS A 136 8.87 4.07 11.67
CA LYS A 136 8.16 4.75 10.57
C LYS A 136 6.69 5.04 10.90
N PHE A 137 6.01 4.18 11.65
CA PHE A 137 4.60 4.31 11.96
C PHE A 137 4.33 4.93 13.33
N LYS A 138 5.35 5.07 14.19
CA LYS A 138 5.20 5.72 15.50
C LYS A 138 4.74 7.18 15.40
N ILE A 139 5.10 7.85 14.30
CA ILE A 139 4.73 9.25 14.05
C ILE A 139 3.24 9.43 13.74
N ILE A 140 2.52 8.35 13.41
CA ILE A 140 1.10 8.42 13.04
C ILE A 140 0.25 8.84 14.25
N GLY A 141 0.61 8.37 15.45
CA GLY A 141 -0.17 8.53 16.67
C GLY A 141 -1.49 7.74 16.63
N GLY A 142 -2.15 7.61 17.78
CA GLY A 142 -3.44 6.92 17.88
C GLY A 142 -3.37 5.40 17.70
N ASP A 143 -4.53 4.79 17.47
CA ASP A 143 -4.66 3.35 17.34
C ASP A 143 -4.25 2.89 15.93
N LEU A 144 -3.14 2.16 15.88
CA LEU A 144 -2.66 1.53 14.64
C LEU A 144 -3.38 0.19 14.41
N PRO A 145 -3.68 -0.16 13.14
CA PRO A 145 -4.46 -1.36 12.84
C PRO A 145 -3.72 -2.64 13.22
N LYS A 146 -4.46 -3.57 13.83
CA LYS A 146 -4.01 -4.96 14.10
C LYS A 146 -4.37 -5.93 12.97
N GLY A 147 -5.22 -5.49 12.05
CA GLY A 147 -5.76 -6.18 10.90
C GLY A 147 -6.92 -5.36 10.36
N GLU A 148 -7.14 -5.36 9.06
CA GLU A 148 -8.17 -4.53 8.41
C GLU A 148 -9.03 -5.36 7.47
N SER A 149 -10.35 -5.20 7.53
CA SER A 149 -11.28 -5.51 6.45
C SER A 149 -11.19 -4.45 5.33
N LEU A 150 -11.90 -4.64 4.24
CA LEU A 150 -12.00 -3.58 3.21
C LEU A 150 -12.74 -2.35 3.72
N LYS A 151 -13.75 -2.55 4.58
CA LYS A 151 -14.48 -1.46 5.23
C LYS A 151 -13.53 -0.61 6.08
N ASP A 152 -12.68 -1.23 6.90
CA ASP A 152 -11.72 -0.51 7.75
C ASP A 152 -10.74 0.32 6.91
N VAL A 153 -10.32 -0.20 5.74
CA VAL A 153 -9.48 0.56 4.80
C VAL A 153 -10.22 1.77 4.25
N ILE A 154 -11.50 1.63 3.89
CA ILE A 154 -12.32 2.75 3.40
C ILE A 154 -12.48 3.80 4.50
N ASP A 155 -12.83 3.39 5.71
CA ASP A 155 -13.00 4.28 6.85
C ASP A 155 -11.69 5.06 7.15
N ARG A 156 -10.55 4.39 7.03
CA ARG A 156 -9.22 4.99 7.19
C ARG A 156 -8.85 5.95 6.04
N LEU A 157 -9.22 5.59 4.81
CA LEU A 157 -8.86 6.34 3.61
C LEU A 157 -9.73 7.60 3.43
N SER A 158 -11.01 7.52 3.76
CA SER A 158 -12.01 8.56 3.45
C SER A 158 -11.62 9.97 3.92
N PRO A 159 -11.12 10.19 5.16
CA PRO A 159 -10.72 11.53 5.58
C PRO A 159 -9.59 12.12 4.70
N PHE A 160 -8.59 11.30 4.36
CA PHE A 160 -7.53 11.74 3.44
C PHE A 160 -8.08 12.07 2.05
N TRP A 161 -8.99 11.24 1.54
CA TRP A 161 -9.56 11.43 0.22
C TRP A 161 -10.38 12.72 0.13
N GLU A 162 -11.21 12.99 1.13
CA GLU A 162 -12.02 14.21 1.22
C GLU A 162 -11.13 15.47 1.28
N ASP A 163 -10.15 15.48 2.19
CA ASP A 163 -9.22 16.60 2.32
C ASP A 163 -8.42 16.83 1.03
N TYR A 164 -7.94 15.76 0.42
CA TYR A 164 -7.16 15.83 -0.80
C TYR A 164 -7.99 16.31 -2.00
N MET A 165 -9.22 15.85 -2.13
CA MET A 165 -10.13 16.31 -3.18
C MET A 165 -10.53 17.77 -3.03
N ASN A 166 -10.65 18.28 -1.81
CA ASN A 166 -10.88 19.69 -1.55
C ASN A 166 -9.66 20.52 -1.93
N TYR A 167 -8.47 20.11 -1.51
CA TYR A 167 -7.20 20.74 -1.91
C TYR A 167 -7.03 20.86 -3.43
N LEU A 168 -7.46 19.86 -4.21
CA LEU A 168 -7.33 19.86 -5.67
C LEU A 168 -8.36 20.77 -6.39
N LYS A 169 -9.37 21.29 -5.67
CA LYS A 169 -10.38 22.21 -6.20
C LYS A 169 -10.03 23.69 -5.98
N GLU A 170 -9.11 23.96 -5.06
CA GLU A 170 -8.54 25.28 -4.80
C GLU A 170 -7.47 25.64 -5.83
#